data_bb7aac167b7951c8913df63bc8bdc3e8
#
_entry.id   bb7aac167b7951c8913df63bc8bdc3e8
#
_cell.length_a   1.000
_cell.length_b   1.000
_cell.length_c   1.000
_cell.angle_alpha   90.00
_cell.angle_beta   90.00
_cell.angle_gamma   90.00
#
_symmetry.space_group_name_H-M   'P 1'
#
loop_
_entity.id
_entity.type
_entity.pdbx_description
1 polymer ?
#
loop_
_entity_poly.entity_id
_entity_poly.type
_entity_poly.pdbx_seq_one_letter_code
_entity_poly.pdbx_strand_id
1 'polypeptide(L)'
;MNNEDLCFRSASDLASDIRARRISPVEITEAVLDRISTLNPKLNCFCTPTPDTAMDQARRAEQEIMDGRPLGLLHGIPYSIKDLQMTRGVRTMRGSKIFEHSVPEDENPLQTRLANAGGIFLGKTTTPEFGWKGVTDSPVTGLTRNPWNLDCTPGGSSGGASAQVAAGLGPVSYTHLTLPTKA
;
A
#
# COMPACT_ATOMS: atom_id res chain seq x y z
N MET A 1 -13.42 1.15 -18.92
CA MET A 1 -12.27 0.28 -18.54
C MET A 1 -12.81 -0.70 -17.51
N ASN A 2 -12.41 -1.96 -17.50
CA ASN A 2 -12.85 -2.84 -16.43
C ASN A 2 -11.99 -2.60 -15.17
N ASN A 3 -12.50 -3.00 -14.01
CA ASN A 3 -11.80 -2.78 -12.73
C ASN A 3 -10.43 -3.49 -12.66
N GLU A 4 -10.27 -4.60 -13.35
CA GLU A 4 -9.01 -5.34 -13.38
C GLU A 4 -7.93 -4.59 -14.16
N ASP A 5 -8.25 -4.07 -15.35
CA ASP A 5 -7.32 -3.25 -16.13
C ASP A 5 -6.86 -2.02 -15.33
N LEU A 6 -7.77 -1.42 -14.55
CA LEU A 6 -7.48 -0.27 -13.71
C LEU A 6 -6.46 -0.58 -12.62
N CYS A 7 -6.56 -1.77 -12.00
CA CYS A 7 -5.67 -2.22 -10.93
C CYS A 7 -4.22 -2.50 -11.37
N PHE A 8 -3.99 -2.75 -12.66
CA PHE A 8 -2.66 -3.02 -13.21
C PHE A 8 -2.02 -1.83 -13.93
N ARG A 9 -2.66 -0.67 -13.92
CA ARG A 9 -2.07 0.54 -14.51
C ARG A 9 -0.91 1.07 -13.68
N SER A 10 0.07 1.64 -14.38
CA SER A 10 1.20 2.29 -13.71
C SER A 10 0.76 3.53 -12.91
N ALA A 11 1.47 3.85 -11.83
CA ALA A 11 1.18 5.04 -11.05
C ALA A 11 1.33 6.34 -11.87
N SER A 12 2.24 6.36 -12.85
CA SER A 12 2.43 7.50 -13.76
C SER A 12 1.24 7.72 -14.69
N ASP A 13 0.71 6.62 -15.26
CA ASP A 13 -0.47 6.69 -16.13
C ASP A 13 -1.71 7.10 -15.35
N LEU A 14 -1.91 6.50 -14.17
CA LEU A 14 -2.99 6.88 -13.26
C LEU A 14 -2.89 8.37 -12.87
N ALA A 15 -1.70 8.86 -12.51
CA ALA A 15 -1.51 10.26 -12.16
C ALA A 15 -1.84 11.20 -13.33
N SER A 16 -1.49 10.80 -14.57
CA SER A 16 -1.85 11.55 -15.78
C SER A 16 -3.37 11.58 -15.99
N ASP A 17 -4.03 10.42 -15.85
CA ASP A 17 -5.47 10.31 -16.07
C ASP A 17 -6.29 11.02 -15.00
N ILE A 18 -5.86 10.96 -13.74
CA ILE A 18 -6.48 11.69 -12.63
C ILE A 18 -6.39 13.20 -12.87
N ARG A 19 -5.21 13.71 -13.24
CA ARG A 19 -5.04 15.14 -13.57
C ARG A 19 -5.88 15.59 -14.75
N ALA A 20 -6.03 14.70 -15.73
CA ALA A 20 -6.87 14.94 -16.91
C ALA A 20 -8.37 14.69 -16.65
N ARG A 21 -8.76 14.33 -15.43
CA ARG A 21 -10.13 13.98 -15.01
C ARG A 21 -10.74 12.82 -15.83
N ARG A 22 -9.90 11.90 -16.32
CA ARG A 22 -10.35 10.69 -17.04
C ARG A 22 -10.66 9.53 -16.12
N ILE A 23 -10.06 9.51 -14.92
CA ILE A 23 -10.28 8.52 -13.87
C ILE A 23 -10.40 9.26 -12.55
N SER A 24 -11.36 8.86 -11.71
CA SER A 24 -11.51 9.38 -10.35
C SER A 24 -10.57 8.68 -9.36
N PRO A 25 -10.01 9.40 -8.37
CA PRO A 25 -9.38 8.78 -7.20
C PRO A 25 -10.30 7.79 -6.47
N VAL A 26 -11.60 8.02 -6.47
CA VAL A 26 -12.59 7.12 -5.87
C VAL A 26 -12.67 5.83 -6.65
N GLU A 27 -12.83 5.89 -7.98
CA GLU A 27 -12.90 4.69 -8.84
C GLU A 27 -11.69 3.76 -8.67
N ILE A 28 -10.46 4.31 -8.72
CA ILE A 28 -9.26 3.48 -8.57
C ILE A 28 -9.14 2.92 -7.15
N THR A 29 -9.52 3.67 -6.13
CA THR A 29 -9.44 3.21 -4.74
C THR A 29 -10.46 2.11 -4.47
N GLU A 30 -11.69 2.25 -4.93
CA GLU A 30 -12.72 1.20 -4.85
C GLU A 30 -12.27 -0.08 -5.55
N ALA A 31 -11.81 0.01 -6.81
CA ALA A 31 -11.34 -1.14 -7.57
C ALA A 31 -10.19 -1.89 -6.86
N VAL A 32 -9.26 -1.14 -6.28
CA VAL A 32 -8.13 -1.72 -5.54
C VAL A 32 -8.59 -2.36 -4.22
N LEU A 33 -9.46 -1.71 -3.46
CA LEU A 33 -9.98 -2.24 -2.19
C LEU A 33 -10.82 -3.51 -2.39
N ASP A 34 -11.66 -3.55 -3.43
CA ASP A 34 -12.41 -4.75 -3.79
C ASP A 34 -11.48 -5.92 -4.12
N ARG A 35 -10.41 -5.63 -4.87
CA ARG A 35 -9.41 -6.64 -5.19
C ARG A 35 -8.62 -7.08 -3.96
N ILE A 36 -8.27 -6.16 -3.04
CA ILE A 36 -7.68 -6.49 -1.74
C ILE A 36 -8.59 -7.43 -0.95
N SER A 37 -9.87 -7.10 -0.83
CA SER A 37 -10.84 -7.91 -0.08
C SER A 37 -10.95 -9.34 -0.63
N THR A 38 -10.85 -9.49 -1.95
CA THR A 38 -10.98 -10.78 -2.65
C THR A 38 -9.70 -11.63 -2.57
N LEU A 39 -8.52 -11.02 -2.76
CA LEU A 39 -7.27 -11.77 -2.92
C LEU A 39 -6.42 -11.84 -1.65
N ASN A 40 -6.51 -10.85 -0.76
CA ASN A 40 -5.69 -10.85 0.46
C ASN A 40 -5.91 -12.06 1.37
N PRO A 41 -7.12 -12.65 1.50
CA PRO A 41 -7.31 -13.89 2.26
C PRO A 41 -6.47 -15.06 1.76
N LYS A 42 -6.09 -15.09 0.47
CA LYS A 42 -5.26 -16.13 -0.15
C LYS A 42 -3.78 -15.77 -0.15
N LEU A 43 -3.46 -14.49 -0.37
CA LEU A 43 -2.08 -14.01 -0.52
C LEU A 43 -1.45 -13.62 0.82
N ASN A 44 -2.25 -13.16 1.77
CA ASN A 44 -1.81 -12.66 3.07
C ASN A 44 -0.68 -11.61 2.93
N CYS A 45 -0.89 -10.63 2.06
CA CYS A 45 0.10 -9.59 1.77
C CYS A 45 -0.17 -8.27 2.51
N PHE A 46 -1.40 -8.04 2.96
CA PHE A 46 -1.75 -6.95 3.89
C PHE A 46 -2.01 -7.51 5.29
N CYS A 47 -1.40 -6.92 6.29
CA CYS A 47 -1.62 -7.25 7.70
C CYS A 47 -2.51 -6.25 8.45
N THR A 48 -2.60 -5.03 7.96
CA THR A 48 -3.49 -3.99 8.51
C THR A 48 -4.02 -3.14 7.36
N PRO A 49 -5.03 -3.60 6.59
CA PRO A 49 -5.70 -2.76 5.60
C PRO A 49 -6.52 -1.67 6.28
N THR A 50 -6.66 -0.51 5.62
CA THR A 50 -7.36 0.67 6.14
C THR A 50 -8.40 1.18 5.14
N PRO A 51 -9.43 0.38 4.80
CA PRO A 51 -10.36 0.70 3.70
C PRO A 51 -11.13 1.99 3.92
N ASP A 52 -11.66 2.23 5.13
CA ASP A 52 -12.44 3.45 5.42
C ASP A 52 -11.58 4.70 5.27
N THR A 53 -10.35 4.68 5.83
CA THR A 53 -9.39 5.78 5.69
C THR A 53 -9.03 6.02 4.23
N ALA A 54 -8.81 4.97 3.45
CA ALA A 54 -8.48 5.08 2.04
C ALA A 54 -9.63 5.73 1.24
N MET A 55 -10.87 5.31 1.50
CA MET A 55 -12.04 5.89 0.83
C MET A 55 -12.29 7.35 1.21
N ASP A 56 -12.08 7.72 2.48
CA ASP A 56 -12.17 9.12 2.91
C ASP A 56 -11.11 10.00 2.28
N GLN A 57 -9.88 9.47 2.12
CA GLN A 57 -8.80 10.17 1.41
C GLN A 57 -9.11 10.29 -0.09
N ALA A 58 -9.66 9.25 -0.71
CA ALA A 58 -10.05 9.27 -2.12
C ALA A 58 -11.11 10.33 -2.42
N ARG A 59 -12.16 10.40 -1.60
CA ARG A 59 -13.21 11.43 -1.74
C ARG A 59 -12.67 12.84 -1.59
N ARG A 60 -11.76 13.06 -0.63
CA ARG A 60 -11.08 14.36 -0.47
C ARG A 60 -10.22 14.71 -1.67
N ALA A 61 -9.45 13.75 -2.17
CA ALA A 61 -8.62 13.95 -3.36
C ALA A 61 -9.46 14.30 -4.59
N GLU A 62 -10.59 13.64 -4.79
CA GLU A 62 -11.53 13.95 -5.87
C GLU A 62 -12.09 15.38 -5.72
N GLN A 63 -12.52 15.77 -4.51
CA GLN A 63 -13.03 17.11 -4.26
C GLN A 63 -11.98 18.18 -4.54
N GLU A 64 -10.72 17.96 -4.14
CA GLU A 64 -9.61 18.89 -4.42
C GLU A 64 -9.36 19.08 -5.92
N ILE A 65 -9.52 18.03 -6.74
CA ILE A 65 -9.47 18.10 -8.20
C ILE A 65 -10.61 18.95 -8.75
N MET A 66 -11.82 18.76 -8.23
CA MET A 66 -13.00 19.50 -8.66
C MET A 66 -12.90 20.98 -8.30
N ASP A 67 -12.32 21.29 -7.14
CA ASP A 67 -12.06 22.65 -6.65
C ASP A 67 -10.90 23.35 -7.40
N GLY A 68 -10.18 22.65 -8.27
CA GLY A 68 -9.04 23.18 -9.02
C GLY A 68 -7.81 23.49 -8.13
N ARG A 69 -7.64 22.78 -7.01
CA ARG A 69 -6.50 22.96 -6.11
C ARG A 69 -5.20 22.47 -6.75
N PRO A 70 -4.04 22.99 -6.34
CA PRO A 70 -2.74 22.44 -6.74
C PRO A 70 -2.60 21.01 -6.32
N LEU A 71 -2.26 20.11 -7.25
CA LEU A 71 -2.16 18.67 -7.04
C LEU A 71 -0.72 18.24 -6.78
N GLY A 72 -0.50 17.45 -5.72
CA GLY A 72 0.78 16.80 -5.45
C GLY A 72 1.12 15.72 -6.48
N LEU A 73 2.38 15.23 -6.47
CA LEU A 73 2.86 14.23 -7.42
C LEU A 73 2.08 12.90 -7.37
N LEU A 74 1.67 12.49 -6.17
CA LEU A 74 0.95 11.24 -5.91
C LEU A 74 -0.55 11.47 -5.69
N HIS A 75 -1.07 12.65 -6.07
CA HIS A 75 -2.45 13.00 -5.79
C HIS A 75 -3.44 11.98 -6.34
N GLY A 76 -4.22 11.37 -5.46
CA GLY A 76 -5.19 10.33 -5.81
C GLY A 76 -4.60 8.94 -6.09
N ILE A 77 -3.29 8.72 -5.88
CA ILE A 77 -2.64 7.42 -6.13
C ILE A 77 -2.67 6.55 -4.88
N PRO A 78 -3.29 5.36 -4.94
CA PRO A 78 -3.25 4.41 -3.83
C PRO A 78 -1.85 3.86 -3.58
N TYR A 79 -1.43 3.83 -2.32
CA TYR A 79 -0.15 3.25 -1.90
C TYR A 79 -0.27 2.46 -0.60
N SER A 80 0.65 1.55 -0.38
CA SER A 80 0.81 0.81 0.87
C SER A 80 2.18 1.04 1.48
N ILE A 81 2.32 0.72 2.77
CA ILE A 81 3.59 0.84 3.50
C ILE A 81 3.91 -0.47 4.20
N LYS A 82 5.18 -0.89 4.11
CA LYS A 82 5.69 -2.05 4.84
C LYS A 82 5.51 -1.89 6.35
N ASP A 83 5.09 -2.96 7.02
CA ASP A 83 4.77 -2.96 8.45
C ASP A 83 5.99 -2.85 9.39
N LEU A 84 7.08 -2.27 8.92
CA LEU A 84 8.21 -1.79 9.74
C LEU A 84 8.13 -0.29 10.05
N GLN A 85 7.41 0.46 9.22
CA GLN A 85 7.33 1.91 9.31
C GLN A 85 6.20 2.33 10.26
N MET A 86 6.52 3.12 11.26
CA MET A 86 5.52 3.67 12.18
C MET A 86 4.54 4.55 11.41
N THR A 87 3.25 4.28 11.61
CA THR A 87 2.16 5.05 11.01
C THR A 87 1.20 5.42 12.13
N ARG A 88 1.07 6.70 12.40
CA ARG A 88 0.25 7.21 13.51
C ARG A 88 -1.17 6.67 13.43
N GLY A 89 -1.64 6.12 14.55
CA GLY A 89 -3.00 5.61 14.68
C GLY A 89 -3.28 4.30 13.91
N VAL A 90 -2.27 3.73 13.24
CA VAL A 90 -2.40 2.46 12.49
C VAL A 90 -1.52 1.39 13.11
N ARG A 91 -2.11 0.25 13.44
CA ARG A 91 -1.39 -0.89 14.03
C ARG A 91 -0.15 -1.22 13.21
N THR A 92 1.00 -1.25 13.87
CA THR A 92 2.32 -1.51 13.29
C THR A 92 3.03 -2.59 14.10
N MET A 93 2.97 -3.83 13.62
CA MET A 93 3.40 -5.04 14.35
C MET A 93 4.87 -5.40 14.14
N ARG A 94 5.50 -4.89 13.09
CA ARG A 94 6.88 -5.24 12.70
C ARG A 94 7.10 -6.74 12.53
N GLY A 95 6.02 -7.50 12.24
CA GLY A 95 6.04 -8.95 12.16
C GLY A 95 6.30 -9.66 13.50
N SER A 96 6.24 -8.97 14.65
CA SER A 96 6.60 -9.51 15.97
C SER A 96 5.41 -9.52 16.94
N LYS A 97 5.29 -10.59 17.72
CA LYS A 97 4.31 -10.66 18.83
C LYS A 97 4.54 -9.60 19.90
N ILE A 98 5.75 -9.08 20.04
CA ILE A 98 6.06 -7.98 20.97
C ILE A 98 5.25 -6.73 20.63
N PHE A 99 5.01 -6.50 19.33
CA PHE A 99 4.30 -5.32 18.82
C PHE A 99 2.92 -5.65 18.25
N GLU A 100 2.37 -6.82 18.51
CA GLU A 100 1.09 -7.28 17.92
C GLU A 100 -0.05 -6.29 18.07
N HIS A 101 -0.10 -5.56 19.20
CA HIS A 101 -1.13 -4.58 19.51
C HIS A 101 -0.61 -3.14 19.50
N SER A 102 0.61 -2.92 18.97
CA SER A 102 1.23 -1.59 18.95
C SER A 102 0.56 -0.68 17.94
N VAL A 103 0.09 0.48 18.43
CA VAL A 103 -0.43 1.57 17.62
C VAL A 103 0.44 2.80 17.89
N PRO A 104 1.32 3.20 16.98
CA PRO A 104 2.22 4.33 17.18
C PRO A 104 1.46 5.66 17.35
N GLU A 105 1.95 6.51 18.25
CA GLU A 105 1.53 7.90 18.37
C GLU A 105 2.32 8.82 17.44
N ASP A 106 3.51 8.39 17.05
CA ASP A 106 4.39 9.11 16.13
C ASP A 106 4.17 8.69 14.68
N GLU A 107 4.46 9.61 13.77
CA GLU A 107 4.41 9.42 12.33
C GLU A 107 5.84 9.34 11.76
N ASN A 108 6.09 8.35 10.91
CA ASN A 108 7.34 8.32 10.15
C ASN A 108 7.35 9.46 9.11
N PRO A 109 8.46 10.22 8.97
CA PRO A 109 8.57 11.31 7.99
C PRO A 109 8.22 10.91 6.55
N LEU A 110 8.41 9.64 6.20
CA LEU A 110 8.02 9.12 4.90
C LEU A 110 6.50 9.15 4.71
N GLN A 111 5.72 8.64 5.68
CA GLN A 111 4.26 8.65 5.62
C GLN A 111 3.75 10.08 5.47
N THR A 112 4.31 11.01 6.24
CA THR A 112 3.98 12.44 6.13
C THR A 112 4.24 12.96 4.72
N ARG A 113 5.37 12.59 4.08
CA ARG A 113 5.70 13.03 2.71
C ARG A 113 4.76 12.44 1.67
N LEU A 114 4.41 11.16 1.79
CA LEU A 114 3.48 10.50 0.86
C LEU A 114 2.07 11.09 0.98
N ALA A 115 1.60 11.33 2.20
CA ALA A 115 0.32 11.98 2.45
C ALA A 115 0.29 13.42 1.91
N ASN A 116 1.35 14.22 2.15
CA ASN A 116 1.47 15.58 1.62
C ASN A 116 1.58 15.64 0.10
N ALA A 117 2.07 14.56 -0.53
CA ALA A 117 2.05 14.41 -1.99
C ALA A 117 0.66 14.05 -2.55
N GLY A 118 -0.35 13.88 -1.69
CA GLY A 118 -1.73 13.57 -2.04
C GLY A 118 -2.02 12.09 -2.25
N GLY A 119 -1.12 11.19 -1.81
CA GLY A 119 -1.33 9.75 -1.90
C GLY A 119 -2.46 9.24 -1.00
N ILE A 120 -3.07 8.12 -1.39
CA ILE A 120 -4.15 7.42 -0.68
C ILE A 120 -3.58 6.19 0.00
N PHE A 121 -3.62 6.15 1.33
CA PHE A 121 -3.03 5.08 2.13
C PHE A 121 -3.96 3.87 2.24
N LEU A 122 -3.55 2.74 1.67
CA LEU A 122 -4.31 1.48 1.66
C LEU A 122 -4.10 0.62 2.92
N GLY A 123 -2.98 0.82 3.63
CA GLY A 123 -2.64 0.02 4.81
C GLY A 123 -1.21 -0.51 4.83
N LYS A 124 -0.97 -1.46 5.73
CA LYS A 124 0.34 -2.05 6.02
C LYS A 124 0.50 -3.41 5.33
N THR A 125 1.64 -3.58 4.65
CA THR A 125 2.00 -4.87 4.01
C THR A 125 2.89 -5.72 4.92
N THR A 126 2.73 -7.03 4.81
CA THR A 126 3.43 -8.02 5.64
C THR A 126 4.94 -7.98 5.48
N THR A 127 5.62 -8.35 6.56
CA THR A 127 7.08 -8.45 6.68
C THR A 127 7.43 -9.61 7.61
N PRO A 128 8.58 -10.28 7.48
CA PRO A 128 9.08 -11.12 8.54
C PRO A 128 9.38 -10.29 9.79
N GLU A 129 9.50 -10.94 10.93
CA GLU A 129 9.81 -10.30 12.20
C GLU A 129 11.05 -9.39 12.05
N PHE A 130 10.88 -8.10 12.38
CA PHE A 130 11.88 -7.04 12.24
C PHE A 130 12.54 -6.93 10.84
N GLY A 131 11.98 -7.58 9.82
CA GLY A 131 12.50 -7.52 8.45
C GLY A 131 13.85 -8.22 8.23
N TRP A 132 14.26 -9.14 9.08
CA TRP A 132 15.62 -9.67 9.10
C TRP A 132 15.93 -10.79 8.11
N LYS A 133 14.95 -11.41 7.49
CA LYS A 133 15.16 -12.57 6.60
C LYS A 133 14.59 -12.40 5.18
N GLY A 134 15.08 -13.21 4.25
CA GLY A 134 14.74 -13.16 2.82
C GLY A 134 13.42 -13.86 2.42
N VAL A 135 12.59 -14.25 3.38
CA VAL A 135 11.24 -14.81 3.19
C VAL A 135 10.25 -14.04 4.05
N THR A 136 8.98 -13.99 3.64
CA THR A 136 7.96 -13.24 4.36
C THR A 136 6.98 -14.16 5.06
N ASP A 137 7.35 -14.53 6.27
CA ASP A 137 6.52 -15.19 7.27
C ASP A 137 6.84 -14.60 8.65
N SER A 138 5.86 -14.54 9.50
CA SER A 138 6.04 -14.06 10.86
C SER A 138 5.11 -14.77 11.85
N PRO A 139 5.46 -14.78 13.15
CA PRO A 139 4.61 -15.41 14.15
C PRO A 139 3.27 -14.70 14.38
N VAL A 140 3.12 -13.47 13.85
CA VAL A 140 1.90 -12.66 14.00
C VAL A 140 1.01 -12.76 12.77
N THR A 141 1.60 -12.70 11.57
CA THR A 141 0.84 -12.62 10.32
C THR A 141 0.80 -13.93 9.55
N GLY A 142 1.65 -14.89 9.91
CA GLY A 142 1.80 -16.13 9.16
C GLY A 142 2.56 -15.92 7.84
N LEU A 143 2.33 -16.82 6.90
CA LEU A 143 3.05 -16.87 5.63
C LEU A 143 2.37 -16.01 4.57
N THR A 144 3.15 -15.17 3.88
CA THR A 144 2.72 -14.46 2.68
C THR A 144 2.99 -15.32 1.45
N ARG A 145 2.03 -15.39 0.52
CA ARG A 145 2.07 -16.22 -0.67
C ARG A 145 2.46 -15.43 -1.92
N ASN A 146 3.16 -16.12 -2.82
CA ASN A 146 3.49 -15.57 -4.14
C ASN A 146 2.24 -15.64 -5.05
N PRO A 147 1.77 -14.54 -5.64
CA PRO A 147 0.58 -14.55 -6.49
C PRO A 147 0.72 -15.40 -7.76
N TRP A 148 1.94 -15.66 -8.23
CA TRP A 148 2.21 -16.52 -9.40
C TRP A 148 2.18 -18.02 -9.06
N ASN A 149 2.51 -18.38 -7.82
CA ASN A 149 2.45 -19.73 -7.31
C ASN A 149 2.27 -19.70 -5.79
N LEU A 150 1.08 -20.04 -5.32
CA LEU A 150 0.70 -19.97 -3.92
C LEU A 150 1.51 -20.90 -2.99
N ASP A 151 2.21 -21.89 -3.53
CA ASP A 151 3.09 -22.78 -2.76
C ASP A 151 4.48 -22.18 -2.52
N CYS A 152 4.78 -21.05 -3.18
CA CYS A 152 6.04 -20.33 -3.07
C CYS A 152 5.92 -19.08 -2.20
N THR A 153 7.06 -18.66 -1.64
CA THR A 153 7.20 -17.35 -1.01
C THR A 153 7.36 -16.26 -2.08
N PRO A 154 6.86 -15.02 -1.85
CA PRO A 154 7.16 -13.88 -2.72
C PRO A 154 8.55 -13.28 -2.45
N GLY A 155 9.38 -13.97 -1.66
CA GLY A 155 10.65 -13.43 -1.16
C GLY A 155 10.48 -12.60 0.11
N GLY A 156 11.44 -11.76 0.41
CA GLY A 156 11.48 -10.90 1.60
C GLY A 156 12.70 -9.98 1.62
N SER A 157 12.73 -9.12 2.56
CA SER A 157 11.82 -8.90 3.69
C SER A 157 10.56 -8.10 3.32
N SER A 158 10.41 -7.65 2.09
CA SER A 158 9.27 -6.85 1.59
C SER A 158 8.29 -7.70 0.75
N GLY A 159 8.10 -8.98 1.11
CA GLY A 159 7.28 -9.90 0.31
C GLY A 159 5.81 -9.51 0.25
N GLY A 160 5.24 -8.93 1.32
CA GLY A 160 3.89 -8.36 1.27
C GLY A 160 3.76 -7.27 0.20
N ALA A 161 4.73 -6.36 0.14
CA ALA A 161 4.78 -5.30 -0.87
C ALA A 161 4.92 -5.87 -2.30
N SER A 162 5.81 -6.85 -2.47
CA SER A 162 6.01 -7.51 -3.77
C SER A 162 4.75 -8.25 -4.25
N ALA A 163 4.14 -9.04 -3.35
CA ALA A 163 2.92 -9.77 -3.65
C ALA A 163 1.75 -8.84 -3.97
N GLN A 164 1.62 -7.75 -3.22
CA GLN A 164 0.59 -6.73 -3.40
C GLN A 164 0.68 -6.11 -4.79
N VAL A 165 1.84 -5.59 -5.19
CA VAL A 165 2.02 -4.95 -6.50
C VAL A 165 1.84 -5.95 -7.64
N ALA A 166 2.42 -7.15 -7.52
CA ALA A 166 2.31 -8.19 -8.53
C ALA A 166 0.86 -8.69 -8.75
N ALA A 167 0.04 -8.63 -7.71
CA ALA A 167 -1.37 -9.02 -7.79
C ALA A 167 -2.32 -7.86 -8.17
N GLY A 168 -1.82 -6.67 -8.45
CA GLY A 168 -2.65 -5.49 -8.75
C GLY A 168 -3.46 -5.00 -7.55
N LEU A 169 -2.94 -5.13 -6.33
CA LEU A 169 -3.59 -4.64 -5.10
C LEU A 169 -3.13 -3.21 -4.74
N GLY A 170 -2.84 -2.44 -5.75
CA GLY A 170 -2.35 -1.07 -5.71
C GLY A 170 -1.05 -0.89 -6.48
N PRO A 171 -0.89 0.25 -7.16
CA PRO A 171 0.22 0.47 -8.11
C PRO A 171 1.57 0.70 -7.42
N VAL A 172 1.59 1.04 -6.14
CA VAL A 172 2.80 1.40 -5.40
C VAL A 172 2.80 0.80 -4.00
N SER A 173 3.95 0.29 -3.59
CA SER A 173 4.21 -0.04 -2.20
C SER A 173 5.57 0.50 -1.77
N TYR A 174 5.61 1.14 -0.61
CA TYR A 174 6.86 1.62 -0.05
C TYR A 174 7.50 0.59 0.88
N THR A 175 8.78 0.33 0.62
CA THR A 175 9.67 -0.42 1.50
C THR A 175 10.84 0.47 1.92
N HIS A 176 11.60 0.10 2.95
CA HIS A 176 12.69 0.93 3.48
C HIS A 176 14.02 0.78 2.71
N LEU A 177 13.99 0.23 1.51
CA LEU A 177 15.20 0.05 0.72
C LEU A 177 15.65 1.40 0.13
N THR A 178 16.68 1.98 0.72
CA THR A 178 17.55 2.90 0.00
C THR A 178 18.53 2.06 -0.81
N LEU A 179 18.42 2.09 -2.12
CA LEU A 179 19.51 1.63 -2.95
C LEU A 179 20.75 2.50 -2.60
N PRO A 180 21.93 1.89 -2.35
CA PRO A 180 23.13 2.68 -2.22
C PRO A 180 23.33 3.43 -3.52
N THR A 181 23.13 4.74 -3.50
CA THR A 181 23.60 5.61 -4.55
C THR A 181 25.11 5.48 -4.54
N LYS A 182 25.67 4.82 -5.55
CA LYS A 182 27.09 4.95 -5.82
C LYS A 182 27.36 6.43 -6.03
N ALA A 183 28.15 6.99 -5.11
CA ALA A 183 28.81 8.24 -5.37
C ALA A 183 29.78 8.07 -6.56
#